data_a79bddfd08993a57189f6fdd24389032
#
_entry.id   a79bddfd08993a57189f6fdd24389032
#
_cell.length_a   1.000
_cell.length_b   1.000
_cell.length_c   1.000
_cell.angle_alpha   90.00
_cell.angle_beta   90.00
_cell.angle_gamma   90.00
#
_symmetry.space_group_name_H-M   'P 1'
#
loop_
_entity.id
_entity.type
_entity.pdbx_description
1 polymer ?
#
loop_
_entity_poly.entity_id
_entity_poly.type
_entity_poly.pdbx_seq_one_letter_code
_entity_poly.pdbx_strand_id
1 'polypeptide(L)'
;MSQWNPTARLSYWAFHADRRPSYMRFAYLQLGSDAAAEDAVDATFDSIMNEWLRMLHMDRLDAYAWTILKQRLVDRQQRRGADDAWPPGPSSPRPAAPEPMDISAFEAALREARADQQCEVLTDTIRFYSAVSRLAERQRDAVLLRYGLQCTPGEAASVMGVDEATVRSQLGQAHRRLARLLDASAEPADPAARAHPAGPAHPAASPESEPESESPES
;
A
#
# COMPACT_ATOMS: atom_id res chain seq x y z
N MET A 1 10.04 -35.07 10.53
CA MET A 1 10.69 -34.72 11.81
C MET A 1 11.57 -35.80 12.43
N SER A 2 11.40 -37.07 12.10
CA SER A 2 12.21 -38.18 12.67
C SER A 2 13.70 -38.16 12.31
N GLN A 3 14.14 -37.33 11.37
CA GLN A 3 15.54 -37.29 10.91
C GLN A 3 16.34 -36.09 11.44
N TRP A 4 15.72 -35.23 12.24
CA TRP A 4 16.41 -34.06 12.78
C TRP A 4 17.16 -34.41 14.06
N ASN A 5 18.39 -33.94 14.14
CA ASN A 5 19.11 -33.99 15.44
C ASN A 5 18.47 -33.02 16.45
N PRO A 6 18.66 -33.21 17.75
CA PRO A 6 18.05 -32.36 18.79
C PRO A 6 18.34 -30.85 18.62
N THR A 7 19.55 -30.51 18.18
CA THR A 7 19.99 -29.12 17.97
C THR A 7 19.22 -28.46 16.82
N ALA A 8 19.05 -29.13 15.67
CA ALA A 8 18.29 -28.62 14.54
C ALA A 8 16.81 -28.44 14.91
N ARG A 9 16.25 -29.33 15.72
CA ARG A 9 14.88 -29.22 16.21
C ARG A 9 14.72 -28.01 17.15
N LEU A 10 15.65 -27.84 18.08
CA LEU A 10 15.62 -26.71 19.00
C LEU A 10 15.76 -25.37 18.26
N SER A 11 16.70 -25.28 17.30
CA SER A 11 16.91 -24.07 16.51
C SER A 11 15.70 -23.71 15.65
N TYR A 12 14.99 -24.71 15.08
CA TYR A 12 13.73 -24.45 14.37
C TYR A 12 12.65 -23.86 15.27
N TRP A 13 12.44 -24.45 16.45
CA TRP A 13 11.42 -23.96 17.37
C TRP A 13 11.75 -22.58 17.94
N ALA A 14 13.02 -22.28 18.15
CA ALA A 14 13.47 -20.94 18.54
C ALA A 14 13.18 -19.92 17.41
N PHE A 15 13.52 -20.26 16.17
CA PHE A 15 13.20 -19.44 15.00
C PHE A 15 11.69 -19.24 14.82
N HIS A 16 10.91 -20.31 14.92
CA HIS A 16 9.45 -20.26 14.83
C HIS A 16 8.87 -19.33 15.89
N ALA A 17 9.25 -19.50 17.16
CA ALA A 17 8.75 -18.69 18.28
C ALA A 17 9.09 -17.20 18.11
N ASP A 18 10.28 -16.89 17.58
CA ASP A 18 10.74 -15.51 17.36
C ASP A 18 10.03 -14.84 16.17
N ARG A 19 9.85 -15.55 15.04
CA ARG A 19 9.35 -14.96 13.79
C ARG A 19 7.85 -15.00 13.65
N ARG A 20 7.15 -16.01 14.19
CA ARG A 20 5.70 -16.20 14.00
C ARG A 20 4.89 -14.95 14.38
N PRO A 21 5.12 -14.25 15.50
CA PRO A 21 4.31 -13.08 15.85
C PRO A 21 4.43 -11.94 14.84
N SER A 22 5.64 -11.68 14.33
CA SER A 22 5.87 -10.62 13.32
C SER A 22 5.28 -11.01 11.98
N TYR A 23 5.40 -12.27 11.58
CA TYR A 23 4.82 -12.79 10.34
C TYR A 23 3.28 -12.76 10.37
N MET A 24 2.67 -13.12 11.50
CA MET A 24 1.21 -13.03 11.69
C MET A 24 0.69 -11.61 11.52
N ARG A 25 1.31 -10.64 12.19
CA ARG A 25 0.92 -9.23 12.09
C ARG A 25 1.07 -8.70 10.66
N PHE A 26 2.19 -9.05 10.02
CA PHE A 26 2.44 -8.63 8.63
C PHE A 26 1.42 -9.27 7.67
N ALA A 27 1.15 -10.57 7.80
CA ALA A 27 0.17 -11.28 7.00
C ALA A 27 -1.24 -10.70 7.18
N TYR A 28 -1.63 -10.37 8.42
CA TYR A 28 -2.90 -9.71 8.70
C TYR A 28 -3.03 -8.37 7.99
N LEU A 29 -1.99 -7.52 8.04
CA LEU A 29 -1.99 -6.23 7.31
C LEU A 29 -2.12 -6.41 5.79
N GLN A 30 -1.66 -7.53 5.25
CA GLN A 30 -1.72 -7.81 3.81
C GLN A 30 -3.03 -8.45 3.38
N LEU A 31 -3.63 -9.29 4.22
CA LEU A 31 -4.78 -10.13 3.87
C LEU A 31 -6.10 -9.64 4.49
N GLY A 32 -6.05 -8.79 5.53
CA GLY A 32 -7.22 -8.24 6.21
C GLY A 32 -8.08 -9.28 6.94
N SER A 33 -7.58 -10.50 7.18
CA SER A 33 -8.31 -11.60 7.82
C SER A 33 -7.37 -12.45 8.67
N ASP A 34 -7.75 -12.70 9.92
CA ASP A 34 -6.99 -13.54 10.85
C ASP A 34 -6.82 -14.97 10.33
N ALA A 35 -7.91 -15.58 9.85
CA ALA A 35 -7.87 -16.93 9.32
C ALA A 35 -6.98 -17.05 8.08
N ALA A 36 -7.06 -16.08 7.16
CA ALA A 36 -6.20 -16.06 5.97
C ALA A 36 -4.73 -15.83 6.32
N ALA A 37 -4.47 -14.99 7.33
CA ALA A 37 -3.12 -14.74 7.83
C ALA A 37 -2.53 -15.99 8.50
N GLU A 38 -3.31 -16.67 9.33
CA GLU A 38 -2.91 -17.92 9.99
C GLU A 38 -2.58 -19.01 8.97
N ASP A 39 -3.47 -19.27 8.01
CA ASP A 39 -3.24 -20.23 6.93
C ASP A 39 -1.95 -19.94 6.14
N ALA A 40 -1.71 -18.67 5.79
CA ALA A 40 -0.51 -18.29 5.05
C ALA A 40 0.78 -18.45 5.87
N VAL A 41 0.73 -18.08 7.15
CA VAL A 41 1.87 -18.20 8.06
C VAL A 41 2.17 -19.67 8.40
N ASP A 42 1.15 -20.48 8.64
CA ASP A 42 1.33 -21.90 8.91
C ASP A 42 1.91 -22.62 7.69
N ALA A 43 1.38 -22.33 6.48
CA ALA A 43 1.97 -22.84 5.22
C ALA A 43 3.42 -22.36 5.00
N THR A 44 3.76 -21.17 5.51
CA THR A 44 5.14 -20.67 5.49
C THR A 44 6.04 -21.51 6.39
N PHE A 45 5.64 -21.74 7.62
CA PHE A 45 6.43 -22.52 8.57
C PHE A 45 6.51 -24.00 8.20
N ASP A 46 5.49 -24.56 7.59
CA ASP A 46 5.53 -25.90 7.01
C ASP A 46 6.62 -26.01 5.91
N SER A 47 6.68 -25.00 5.04
CA SER A 47 7.72 -24.94 4.01
C SER A 47 9.12 -24.78 4.61
N ILE A 48 9.28 -23.87 5.58
CA ILE A 48 10.52 -23.66 6.31
C ILE A 48 10.94 -24.95 7.03
N MET A 49 10.02 -25.65 7.67
CA MET A 49 10.28 -26.92 8.36
C MET A 49 10.82 -27.96 7.40
N ASN A 50 10.24 -28.11 6.22
CA ASN A 50 10.69 -29.07 5.23
C ASN A 50 12.09 -28.76 4.69
N GLU A 51 12.50 -27.51 4.67
CA GLU A 51 13.79 -27.05 4.16
C GLU A 51 14.80 -26.68 5.24
N TRP A 52 14.44 -26.82 6.54
CA TRP A 52 15.20 -26.28 7.66
C TRP A 52 16.67 -26.66 7.65
N LEU A 53 16.97 -27.94 7.45
CA LEU A 53 18.37 -28.41 7.42
C LEU A 53 19.18 -27.75 6.29
N ARG A 54 18.57 -27.48 5.14
CA ARG A 54 19.19 -26.75 4.05
C ARG A 54 19.37 -25.27 4.41
N MET A 55 18.35 -24.67 5.04
CA MET A 55 18.36 -23.26 5.43
C MET A 55 19.43 -22.94 6.47
N LEU A 56 19.75 -23.88 7.37
CA LEU A 56 20.82 -23.70 8.38
C LEU A 56 22.22 -23.48 7.75
N HIS A 57 22.41 -23.82 6.49
CA HIS A 57 23.67 -23.63 5.75
C HIS A 57 23.66 -22.38 4.87
N MET A 58 22.61 -21.56 4.94
CA MET A 58 22.49 -20.33 4.15
C MET A 58 23.03 -19.15 4.93
N ASP A 59 23.76 -18.26 4.25
CA ASP A 59 24.27 -17.01 4.83
C ASP A 59 23.15 -16.07 5.28
N ARG A 60 21.98 -16.15 4.64
CA ARG A 60 20.85 -15.25 4.87
C ARG A 60 19.54 -16.02 5.05
N LEU A 61 19.48 -16.82 6.11
CA LEU A 61 18.33 -17.64 6.45
C LEU A 61 17.03 -16.81 6.58
N ASP A 62 17.09 -15.68 7.28
CA ASP A 62 15.94 -14.81 7.49
C ASP A 62 15.40 -14.23 6.19
N ALA A 63 16.27 -13.81 5.26
CA ALA A 63 15.85 -13.30 3.95
C ALA A 63 15.14 -14.39 3.12
N TYR A 64 15.62 -15.63 3.23
CA TYR A 64 14.98 -16.75 2.54
C TYR A 64 13.61 -17.07 3.15
N ALA A 65 13.51 -17.12 4.47
CA ALA A 65 12.25 -17.31 5.19
C ALA A 65 11.23 -16.20 4.85
N TRP A 66 11.68 -14.95 4.78
CA TRP A 66 10.87 -13.82 4.35
C TRP A 66 10.35 -13.99 2.92
N THR A 67 11.18 -14.49 2.01
CA THR A 67 10.76 -14.78 0.63
C THR A 67 9.66 -15.84 0.58
N ILE A 68 9.77 -16.89 1.41
CA ILE A 68 8.73 -17.94 1.52
C ILE A 68 7.41 -17.32 2.00
N LEU A 69 7.45 -16.50 3.06
CA LEU A 69 6.25 -15.80 3.56
C LEU A 69 5.59 -14.98 2.45
N LYS A 70 6.37 -14.16 1.74
CA LYS A 70 5.86 -13.31 0.66
C LYS A 70 5.18 -14.13 -0.44
N GLN A 71 5.78 -15.27 -0.81
CA GLN A 71 5.18 -16.17 -1.79
C GLN A 71 3.83 -16.71 -1.30
N ARG A 72 3.73 -17.13 -0.04
CA ARG A 72 2.47 -17.64 0.53
C ARG A 72 1.38 -16.57 0.61
N LEU A 73 1.76 -15.33 0.90
CA LEU A 73 0.81 -14.20 0.89
C LEU A 73 0.25 -13.95 -0.52
N VAL A 74 1.11 -13.95 -1.54
CA VAL A 74 0.67 -13.81 -2.94
C VAL A 74 -0.24 -14.96 -3.37
N ASP A 75 0.14 -16.22 -3.06
CA ASP A 75 -0.68 -17.40 -3.35
C ASP A 75 -2.07 -17.29 -2.71
N ARG A 76 -2.15 -16.76 -1.48
CA ARG A 76 -3.41 -16.59 -0.75
C ARG A 76 -4.28 -15.48 -1.33
N GLN A 77 -3.67 -14.34 -1.70
CA GLN A 77 -4.37 -13.25 -2.36
C GLN A 77 -4.99 -13.69 -3.70
N GLN A 78 -4.24 -14.46 -4.50
CA GLN A 78 -4.71 -14.97 -5.78
C GLN A 78 -5.90 -15.94 -5.61
N ARG A 79 -5.86 -16.81 -4.61
CA ARG A 79 -6.99 -17.73 -4.32
C ARG A 79 -8.23 -16.97 -3.91
N ARG A 80 -8.10 -15.96 -3.05
CA ARG A 80 -9.22 -15.12 -2.62
C ARG A 80 -9.87 -14.41 -3.82
N GLY A 81 -9.07 -13.83 -4.71
CA GLY A 81 -9.59 -13.21 -5.95
C GLY A 81 -10.29 -14.21 -6.88
N ALA A 82 -9.95 -15.50 -6.83
CA ALA A 82 -10.62 -16.54 -7.59
C ALA A 82 -11.92 -17.01 -6.91
N ASP A 83 -11.95 -17.05 -5.57
CA ASP A 83 -13.13 -17.48 -4.79
C ASP A 83 -14.22 -16.38 -4.78
N ASP A 84 -13.83 -15.10 -4.79
CA ASP A 84 -14.75 -13.95 -4.88
C ASP A 84 -15.25 -13.71 -6.32
N ALA A 85 -14.66 -14.35 -7.33
CA ALA A 85 -15.12 -14.30 -8.69
C ALA A 85 -16.32 -15.26 -8.87
N TRP A 86 -17.54 -14.74 -8.86
CA TRP A 86 -18.74 -15.40 -9.40
C TRP A 86 -18.39 -16.04 -10.76
N PRO A 87 -18.96 -17.21 -11.15
CA PRO A 87 -18.47 -18.03 -12.26
C PRO A 87 -18.16 -17.19 -13.51
N PRO A 88 -16.99 -17.39 -14.10
CA PRO A 88 -16.50 -16.52 -15.16
C PRO A 88 -17.40 -16.60 -16.38
N GLY A 89 -18.03 -15.47 -16.72
CA GLY A 89 -18.61 -15.28 -18.04
C GLY A 89 -17.49 -15.28 -19.10
N PRO A 90 -17.76 -15.65 -20.35
CA PRO A 90 -16.76 -15.86 -21.38
C PRO A 90 -15.99 -14.60 -21.85
N SER A 91 -16.08 -13.51 -21.14
CA SER A 91 -15.53 -12.20 -21.52
C SER A 91 -14.73 -11.48 -20.43
N SER A 92 -14.42 -12.14 -19.30
CA SER A 92 -13.62 -11.47 -18.28
C SER A 92 -12.15 -11.43 -18.69
N PRO A 93 -11.51 -10.26 -18.79
CA PRO A 93 -10.08 -10.16 -19.05
C PRO A 93 -9.31 -10.81 -17.89
N ARG A 94 -8.30 -11.60 -18.24
CA ARG A 94 -7.37 -12.24 -17.30
C ARG A 94 -6.82 -11.20 -16.35
N PRO A 95 -6.88 -11.38 -15.02
CA PRO A 95 -6.35 -10.39 -14.10
C PRO A 95 -4.87 -10.14 -14.40
N ALA A 96 -4.55 -8.87 -14.55
CA ALA A 96 -3.17 -8.39 -14.60
C ALA A 96 -2.44 -8.78 -13.30
N ALA A 97 -1.10 -8.76 -13.34
CA ALA A 97 -0.22 -9.14 -12.24
C ALA A 97 -0.71 -8.72 -10.84
N PRO A 98 -0.39 -9.50 -9.78
CA PRO A 98 -1.00 -9.39 -8.46
C PRO A 98 -1.02 -7.95 -7.98
N GLU A 99 -2.23 -7.42 -7.83
CA GLU A 99 -2.45 -6.12 -7.20
C GLU A 99 -1.91 -6.18 -5.78
N PRO A 100 -1.06 -5.25 -5.40
CA PRO A 100 -0.48 -5.23 -4.08
C PRO A 100 -1.52 -4.76 -3.07
N MET A 101 -1.76 -5.56 -2.06
CA MET A 101 -2.65 -5.30 -0.91
C MET A 101 -4.13 -5.15 -1.27
N ASP A 102 -4.96 -6.05 -0.78
CA ASP A 102 -6.41 -5.95 -0.95
C ASP A 102 -6.96 -4.76 -0.16
N ILE A 103 -6.93 -3.59 -0.81
CA ILE A 103 -7.52 -2.37 -0.29
C ILE A 103 -9.05 -2.41 -0.42
N SER A 104 -9.60 -3.32 -1.23
CA SER A 104 -11.03 -3.33 -1.54
C SER A 104 -11.91 -3.63 -0.33
N ALA A 105 -11.49 -4.54 0.56
CA ALA A 105 -12.19 -4.80 1.83
C ALA A 105 -12.09 -3.60 2.79
N PHE A 106 -10.93 -2.95 2.81
CA PHE A 106 -10.71 -1.73 3.58
C PHE A 106 -11.49 -0.54 2.98
N GLU A 107 -11.47 -0.39 1.65
CA GLU A 107 -12.26 0.63 0.94
C GLU A 107 -13.77 0.40 1.08
N ALA A 108 -14.25 -0.84 1.13
CA ALA A 108 -15.65 -1.16 1.37
C ALA A 108 -16.09 -0.77 2.79
N ALA A 109 -15.31 -1.15 3.81
CA ALA A 109 -15.53 -0.74 5.19
C ALA A 109 -15.50 0.78 5.36
N LEU A 110 -14.63 1.46 4.60
CA LEU A 110 -14.51 2.90 4.59
C LEU A 110 -15.65 3.61 3.85
N ARG A 111 -16.21 3.02 2.77
CA ARG A 111 -17.42 3.55 2.13
C ARG A 111 -18.61 3.49 3.06
N GLU A 112 -18.72 2.44 3.85
CA GLU A 112 -19.77 2.28 4.85
C GLU A 112 -19.62 3.29 6.00
N ALA A 113 -18.39 3.52 6.45
CA ALA A 113 -18.08 4.54 7.47
C ALA A 113 -18.19 5.98 6.96
N ARG A 114 -18.13 6.23 5.64
CA ARG A 114 -18.35 7.56 5.04
C ARG A 114 -19.78 8.08 5.16
N ALA A 115 -20.75 7.22 5.43
CA ALA A 115 -22.13 7.65 5.67
C ALA A 115 -22.29 8.46 6.97
N ASP A 116 -21.32 8.38 7.89
CA ASP A 116 -21.27 9.12 9.14
C ASP A 116 -20.09 10.13 9.13
N GLN A 117 -20.39 11.39 9.27
CA GLN A 117 -19.62 12.63 9.21
C GLN A 117 -18.21 12.71 9.88
N GLN A 118 -17.42 11.66 9.94
CA GLN A 118 -16.02 11.71 10.43
C GLN A 118 -15.00 11.70 9.26
N CYS A 119 -15.25 12.45 8.23
CA CYS A 119 -14.79 12.20 6.87
C CYS A 119 -13.33 12.62 6.52
N GLU A 120 -12.69 13.57 7.20
CA GLU A 120 -11.36 14.06 6.76
C GLU A 120 -10.23 13.08 7.13
N VAL A 121 -10.17 12.65 8.39
CA VAL A 121 -9.13 11.71 8.86
C VAL A 121 -9.20 10.39 8.11
N LEU A 122 -10.42 9.97 7.76
CA LEU A 122 -10.67 8.74 7.03
C LEU A 122 -10.21 8.87 5.57
N THR A 123 -10.47 10.00 4.92
CA THR A 123 -10.06 10.28 3.56
C THR A 123 -8.54 10.33 3.43
N ASP A 124 -7.84 10.93 4.39
CA ASP A 124 -6.38 10.99 4.42
C ASP A 124 -5.77 9.59 4.67
N THR A 125 -6.43 8.78 5.49
CA THR A 125 -6.03 7.40 5.72
C THR A 125 -6.14 6.56 4.45
N ILE A 126 -7.23 6.69 3.69
CA ILE A 126 -7.42 6.00 2.40
C ILE A 126 -6.36 6.45 1.39
N ARG A 127 -6.15 7.76 1.27
CA ARG A 127 -5.12 8.32 0.37
C ARG A 127 -3.75 7.77 0.70
N PHE A 128 -3.42 7.71 1.99
CA PHE A 128 -2.15 7.16 2.44
C PHE A 128 -1.99 5.68 2.06
N TYR A 129 -2.97 4.82 2.36
CA TYR A 129 -2.90 3.41 2.02
C TYR A 129 -2.91 3.17 0.49
N SER A 130 -3.69 3.94 -0.26
CA SER A 130 -3.63 3.92 -1.73
C SER A 130 -2.26 4.33 -2.27
N ALA A 131 -1.60 5.31 -1.66
CA ALA A 131 -0.25 5.68 -2.03
C ALA A 131 0.77 4.60 -1.64
N VAL A 132 0.62 3.97 -0.47
CA VAL A 132 1.47 2.85 -0.02
C VAL A 132 1.37 1.66 -0.97
N SER A 133 0.19 1.34 -1.49
CA SER A 133 0.01 0.24 -2.45
C SER A 133 0.78 0.45 -3.76
N ARG A 134 1.03 1.70 -4.15
CA ARG A 134 1.80 2.09 -5.36
C ARG A 134 3.32 2.11 -5.14
N LEU A 135 3.79 1.82 -3.94
CA LEU A 135 5.21 1.70 -3.67
C LEU A 135 5.78 0.41 -4.28
N ALA A 136 7.08 0.42 -4.59
CA ALA A 136 7.79 -0.82 -4.90
C ALA A 136 7.71 -1.76 -3.69
N GLU A 137 7.67 -3.06 -3.95
CA GLU A 137 7.44 -4.09 -2.94
C GLU A 137 8.30 -3.92 -1.68
N ARG A 138 9.63 -3.79 -1.84
CA ARG A 138 10.56 -3.62 -0.70
C ARG A 138 10.32 -2.32 0.07
N GLN A 139 9.90 -1.25 -0.61
CA GLN A 139 9.56 0.02 0.02
C GLN A 139 8.28 -0.10 0.83
N ARG A 140 7.28 -0.77 0.27
CA ARG A 140 6.01 -1.05 0.94
C ARG A 140 6.22 -1.91 2.18
N ASP A 141 6.99 -3.00 2.07
CA ASP A 141 7.30 -3.88 3.19
C ASP A 141 7.98 -3.10 4.33
N ALA A 142 8.98 -2.28 4.03
CA ALA A 142 9.65 -1.44 5.01
C ALA A 142 8.69 -0.43 5.68
N VAL A 143 7.78 0.18 4.91
CA VAL A 143 6.75 1.11 5.44
C VAL A 143 5.77 0.37 6.34
N LEU A 144 5.26 -0.79 5.94
CA LEU A 144 4.32 -1.57 6.74
C LEU A 144 4.95 -2.07 8.05
N LEU A 145 6.19 -2.57 8.00
CA LEU A 145 6.91 -2.97 9.21
C LEU A 145 7.17 -1.78 10.14
N ARG A 146 7.59 -0.63 9.58
CA ARG A 146 7.94 0.56 10.37
C ARG A 146 6.72 1.23 11.00
N TYR A 147 5.67 1.46 10.22
CA TYR A 147 4.51 2.26 10.61
C TYR A 147 3.28 1.41 10.97
N GLY A 148 3.06 0.32 10.28
CA GLY A 148 1.95 -0.59 10.58
C GLY A 148 2.23 -1.47 11.80
N LEU A 149 3.46 -1.98 11.94
CA LEU A 149 3.86 -2.83 13.07
C LEU A 149 4.74 -2.10 14.11
N GLN A 150 5.06 -0.86 13.88
CA GLN A 150 5.90 -0.02 14.75
C GLN A 150 7.28 -0.58 15.04
N CYS A 151 7.82 -1.41 14.13
CA CYS A 151 9.16 -1.94 14.24
C CYS A 151 10.19 -0.83 14.13
N THR A 152 11.29 -0.93 14.89
CA THR A 152 12.49 -0.15 14.62
C THR A 152 13.11 -0.56 13.27
N PRO A 153 13.95 0.26 12.62
CA PRO A 153 14.63 -0.15 11.40
C PRO A 153 15.46 -1.43 11.56
N GLY A 154 16.06 -1.64 12.75
CA GLY A 154 16.82 -2.87 13.07
C GLY A 154 15.93 -4.11 13.17
N GLU A 155 14.77 -4.01 13.83
CA GLU A 155 13.78 -5.10 13.91
C GLU A 155 13.22 -5.43 12.53
N ALA A 156 12.85 -4.41 11.72
CA ALA A 156 12.40 -4.61 10.36
C ALA A 156 13.49 -5.29 9.50
N ALA A 157 14.75 -4.89 9.66
CA ALA A 157 15.90 -5.51 8.99
C ALA A 157 16.04 -6.99 9.37
N SER A 158 15.89 -7.30 10.65
CA SER A 158 15.92 -8.67 11.17
C SER A 158 14.78 -9.53 10.59
N VAL A 159 13.55 -8.99 10.56
CA VAL A 159 12.39 -9.69 9.98
C VAL A 159 12.55 -9.94 8.49
N MET A 160 13.02 -8.94 7.73
CA MET A 160 13.23 -9.04 6.28
C MET A 160 14.53 -9.78 5.91
N GLY A 161 15.41 -10.07 6.86
CA GLY A 161 16.71 -10.67 6.61
C GLY A 161 17.63 -9.79 5.77
N VAL A 162 17.59 -8.46 5.97
CA VAL A 162 18.42 -7.47 5.27
C VAL A 162 19.19 -6.62 6.26
N ASP A 163 20.12 -5.79 5.76
CA ASP A 163 20.85 -4.86 6.62
C ASP A 163 19.98 -3.65 6.99
N GLU A 164 20.16 -3.11 8.19
CA GLU A 164 19.42 -1.94 8.65
C GLU A 164 19.60 -0.72 7.75
N ALA A 165 20.80 -0.54 7.17
CA ALA A 165 21.07 0.51 6.20
C ALA A 165 20.18 0.37 4.95
N THR A 166 19.91 -0.87 4.52
CA THR A 166 18.99 -1.18 3.42
C THR A 166 17.57 -0.74 3.78
N VAL A 167 17.07 -1.08 4.98
CA VAL A 167 15.73 -0.66 5.42
C VAL A 167 15.63 0.86 5.48
N ARG A 168 16.60 1.56 6.06
CA ARG A 168 16.64 3.03 6.10
C ARG A 168 16.61 3.64 4.70
N SER A 169 17.36 3.08 3.76
CA SER A 169 17.36 3.51 2.36
C SER A 169 15.99 3.32 1.72
N GLN A 170 15.36 2.16 1.91
CA GLN A 170 14.00 1.87 1.39
C GLN A 170 12.97 2.83 1.98
N LEU A 171 13.01 3.10 3.28
CA LEU A 171 12.14 4.08 3.93
C LEU A 171 12.34 5.49 3.37
N GLY A 172 13.59 5.93 3.17
CA GLY A 172 13.88 7.24 2.60
C GLY A 172 13.36 7.38 1.15
N GLN A 173 13.46 6.32 0.35
CA GLN A 173 12.89 6.28 -1.00
C GLN A 173 11.36 6.26 -0.97
N ALA A 174 10.78 5.47 -0.07
CA ALA A 174 9.33 5.39 0.13
C ALA A 174 8.74 6.75 0.50
N HIS A 175 9.34 7.47 1.45
CA HIS A 175 8.89 8.80 1.86
C HIS A 175 8.86 9.79 0.70
N ARG A 176 9.94 9.85 -0.11
CA ARG A 176 9.99 10.72 -1.28
C ARG A 176 8.93 10.36 -2.32
N ARG A 177 8.63 9.08 -2.48
CA ARG A 177 7.60 8.62 -3.42
C ARG A 177 6.19 8.89 -2.88
N LEU A 178 5.95 8.64 -1.59
CA LEU A 178 4.67 8.93 -0.93
C LEU A 178 4.35 10.43 -0.98
N ALA A 179 5.30 11.31 -0.67
CA ALA A 179 5.11 12.74 -0.79
C ALA A 179 4.60 13.11 -2.19
N ARG A 180 5.27 12.67 -3.25
CA ARG A 180 4.84 12.93 -4.64
C ARG A 180 3.46 12.36 -4.97
N LEU A 181 3.13 11.17 -4.48
CA LEU A 181 1.82 10.54 -4.73
C LEU A 181 0.69 11.25 -3.98
N LEU A 182 0.95 11.73 -2.77
CA LEU A 182 -0.02 12.46 -1.96
C LEU A 182 -0.22 13.87 -2.50
N ASP A 183 0.84 14.56 -2.93
CA ASP A 183 0.76 15.88 -3.57
C ASP A 183 -0.04 15.80 -4.88
N ALA A 184 0.24 14.80 -5.72
CA ALA A 184 -0.51 14.58 -6.97
C ALA A 184 -1.98 14.23 -6.75
N SER A 185 -2.33 13.65 -5.60
CA SER A 185 -3.71 13.33 -5.22
C SER A 185 -4.44 14.50 -4.55
N ALA A 186 -3.72 15.53 -4.13
CA ALA A 186 -4.28 16.75 -3.54
C ALA A 186 -4.70 17.78 -4.59
N GLU A 187 -4.22 17.68 -5.83
CA GLU A 187 -4.73 18.52 -6.92
C GLU A 187 -6.17 18.11 -7.28
N PRO A 188 -7.15 19.04 -7.18
CA PRO A 188 -8.52 18.72 -7.57
C PRO A 188 -8.56 18.32 -9.04
N ALA A 189 -9.17 17.17 -9.32
CA ALA A 189 -9.43 16.69 -10.66
C ALA A 189 -10.58 17.48 -11.32
N ASP A 190 -10.43 18.78 -11.45
CA ASP A 190 -11.33 19.62 -12.29
C ASP A 190 -10.51 20.32 -13.38
N PRO A 191 -10.32 19.68 -14.55
CA PRO A 191 -9.77 20.36 -15.71
C PRO A 191 -10.72 21.44 -16.28
N ALA A 192 -11.99 21.47 -15.85
CA ALA A 192 -12.97 22.45 -16.29
C ALA A 192 -12.79 23.84 -15.64
N ALA A 193 -12.13 23.93 -14.48
CA ALA A 193 -11.87 25.22 -13.84
C ALA A 193 -10.74 26.03 -14.51
N ARG A 194 -9.93 25.42 -15.39
CA ARG A 194 -8.87 26.12 -16.16
C ARG A 194 -9.30 26.67 -17.51
N ALA A 195 -10.51 26.35 -17.97
CA ALA A 195 -11.04 26.82 -19.25
C ALA A 195 -12.16 27.82 -19.02
N HIS A 196 -11.89 28.95 -18.38
CA HIS A 196 -12.67 30.15 -18.55
C HIS A 196 -11.93 30.95 -19.62
N PRO A 197 -12.39 30.93 -20.88
CA PRO A 197 -11.92 31.89 -21.87
C PRO A 197 -12.33 33.25 -21.39
N ALA A 198 -11.37 34.18 -21.32
CA ALA A 198 -11.64 35.59 -21.14
C ALA A 198 -12.80 35.98 -22.06
N GLY A 199 -13.88 36.45 -21.46
CA GLY A 199 -15.04 36.95 -22.21
C GLY A 199 -14.61 37.99 -23.25
N PRO A 200 -15.31 38.12 -24.39
CA PRO A 200 -14.94 39.05 -25.43
C PRO A 200 -14.94 40.48 -24.88
N ALA A 201 -13.84 41.17 -25.11
CA ALA A 201 -13.71 42.59 -24.84
C ALA A 201 -14.86 43.36 -25.50
N HIS A 202 -15.61 44.07 -24.69
CA HIS A 202 -16.64 45.00 -25.14
C HIS A 202 -15.92 46.13 -25.89
N PRO A 203 -16.25 46.45 -27.15
CA PRO A 203 -15.65 47.56 -27.86
C PRO A 203 -16.10 48.87 -27.21
N ALA A 204 -15.12 49.69 -26.88
CA ALA A 204 -15.33 51.06 -26.38
C ALA A 204 -16.18 51.83 -27.38
N ALA A 205 -17.30 52.36 -26.90
CA ALA A 205 -18.10 53.37 -27.61
C ALA A 205 -17.31 54.68 -27.65
N SER A 206 -17.12 55.19 -28.85
CA SER A 206 -16.55 56.48 -29.16
C SER A 206 -17.45 57.60 -28.63
N PRO A 207 -16.88 58.75 -28.17
CA PRO A 207 -17.67 59.90 -27.81
C PRO A 207 -18.06 60.69 -29.10
N GLU A 208 -19.33 60.83 -29.36
CA GLU A 208 -19.84 61.82 -30.32
C GLU A 208 -20.09 63.16 -29.59
N SER A 209 -19.35 64.13 -30.07
CA SER A 209 -19.61 65.54 -30.33
C SER A 209 -20.74 66.22 -29.60
N GLU A 210 -20.30 67.31 -28.92
CA GLU A 210 -21.11 68.48 -28.59
C GLU A 210 -21.83 69.11 -29.79
N PRO A 211 -22.89 69.86 -29.52
CA PRO A 211 -22.73 71.29 -29.84
C PRO A 211 -23.24 72.23 -28.75
N GLU A 212 -22.53 73.37 -28.79
CA GLU A 212 -22.80 74.62 -28.13
C GLU A 212 -24.26 75.11 -28.34
N SER A 213 -24.76 75.84 -27.33
CA SER A 213 -25.40 77.11 -27.47
C SER A 213 -25.80 77.72 -26.14
N GLU A 214 -25.18 78.78 -25.90
CA GLU A 214 -25.72 80.13 -25.66
C GLU A 214 -26.34 80.41 -24.30
N SER A 215 -25.64 81.29 -23.62
CA SER A 215 -26.19 82.23 -22.62
C SER A 215 -27.24 83.15 -23.32
N PRO A 216 -28.13 83.92 -22.55
CA PRO A 216 -27.69 84.99 -21.75
C PRO A 216 -28.59 85.37 -20.51
N GLU A 217 -27.96 86.15 -19.65
CA GLU A 217 -28.48 87.26 -18.85
C GLU A 217 -29.88 87.22 -18.16
N SER A 218 -29.87 87.39 -16.88
CA SER A 218 -30.28 88.53 -16.11
C SER A 218 -30.02 88.31 -14.61
#